data_cdf3c677960bb50c4b98fdffa9b875cf
#
_entry.id   cdf3c677960bb50c4b98fdffa9b875cf
#
_cell.length_a   1.000
_cell.length_b   1.000
_cell.length_c   1.000
_cell.angle_alpha   90.00
_cell.angle_beta   90.00
_cell.angle_gamma   90.00
#
_symmetry.space_group_name_H-M   'P 1'
#
loop_
_entity.id
_entity.type
_entity.pdbx_description
1 polymer ?
#
loop_
_entity_poly.entity_id
_entity_poly.type
_entity_poly.pdbx_seq_one_letter_code
_entity_poly.pdbx_strand_id
1 'polypeptide(L)'
;MPEEDLKQILETAIRAPSGDNCQPWRFRVKENVIELFNQPEADDTPYNFRQLGSMVSHGTVIESIIIKASTLGYRSEVILFPSVEDQNFIARITLIKDQDITPDSLSPFLSLRGTNRKPFKTDSLSPEEIRTLMSAGDSSFKLITDEVKIKSLVKAASANEILLFRNKKTHYHFFKILRWT
;
A
#
# COMPACT_ATOMS: atom_id res chain seq x y z
N MET A 1 2.01 -8.73 24.39
CA MET A 1 0.84 -9.01 23.53
C MET A 1 0.71 -10.53 23.33
N PRO A 2 -0.52 -11.11 23.29
CA PRO A 2 -0.70 -12.51 22.93
C PRO A 2 -0.13 -12.80 21.53
N GLU A 3 0.49 -13.96 21.36
CA GLU A 3 1.09 -14.39 20.10
C GLU A 3 0.05 -14.52 18.97
N GLU A 4 -1.16 -14.97 19.32
CA GLU A 4 -2.27 -15.08 18.36
C GLU A 4 -2.72 -13.73 17.81
N ASP A 5 -2.78 -12.68 18.65
CA ASP A 5 -3.13 -11.32 18.20
C ASP A 5 -2.07 -10.80 17.22
N LEU A 6 -0.79 -10.98 17.56
CA LEU A 6 0.33 -10.62 16.70
C LEU A 6 0.27 -11.34 15.35
N LYS A 7 0.03 -12.64 15.38
CA LYS A 7 -0.10 -13.47 14.18
C LYS A 7 -1.21 -12.96 13.27
N GLN A 8 -2.40 -12.70 13.81
CA GLN A 8 -3.52 -12.16 13.03
C GLN A 8 -3.21 -10.80 12.41
N ILE A 9 -2.51 -9.93 13.12
CA ILE A 9 -2.08 -8.62 12.60
C ILE A 9 -1.12 -8.80 11.44
N LEU A 10 -0.09 -9.63 11.58
CA LEU A 10 0.92 -9.84 10.54
C LEU A 10 0.36 -10.58 9.32
N GLU A 11 -0.49 -11.59 9.51
CA GLU A 11 -1.17 -12.30 8.41
C GLU A 11 -2.08 -11.36 7.60
N THR A 12 -2.65 -10.35 8.25
CA THR A 12 -3.41 -9.31 7.56
C THR A 12 -2.47 -8.35 6.83
N ALA A 13 -1.40 -7.92 7.47
CA ALA A 13 -0.43 -6.98 6.93
C ALA A 13 0.25 -7.49 5.65
N ILE A 14 0.66 -8.76 5.60
CA ILE A 14 1.30 -9.35 4.41
C ILE A 14 0.39 -9.47 3.19
N ARG A 15 -0.92 -9.24 3.35
CA ARG A 15 -1.89 -9.16 2.25
C ARG A 15 -1.99 -7.77 1.63
N ALA A 16 -1.25 -6.80 2.15
CA ALA A 16 -1.17 -5.47 1.59
C ALA A 16 -0.70 -5.50 0.12
N PRO A 17 -1.15 -4.56 -0.73
CA PRO A 17 -0.72 -4.53 -2.12
C PRO A 17 0.75 -4.12 -2.24
N SER A 18 1.45 -4.72 -3.21
CA SER A 18 2.78 -4.30 -3.62
C SER A 18 2.93 -4.43 -5.14
N GLY A 19 3.90 -3.75 -5.72
CA GLY A 19 4.22 -3.87 -7.15
C GLY A 19 4.48 -5.34 -7.50
N ASP A 20 3.77 -5.87 -8.48
CA ASP A 20 3.88 -7.28 -8.92
C ASP A 20 3.82 -8.33 -7.78
N ASN A 21 3.26 -7.94 -6.64
CA ASN A 21 3.22 -8.73 -5.41
C ASN A 21 4.63 -9.11 -4.90
N CYS A 22 5.60 -8.22 -5.07
CA CYS A 22 6.99 -8.42 -4.67
C CYS A 22 7.19 -8.47 -3.15
N GLN A 23 6.26 -7.90 -2.38
CA GLN A 23 6.27 -7.90 -0.92
C GLN A 23 7.60 -7.42 -0.32
N PRO A 24 8.00 -6.16 -0.55
CA PRO A 24 9.35 -5.65 -0.25
C PRO A 24 9.55 -5.33 1.23
N TRP A 25 8.99 -6.12 2.12
CA TRP A 25 9.01 -5.88 3.56
C TRP A 25 9.55 -7.04 4.35
N ARG A 26 10.19 -6.70 5.45
CA ARG A 26 10.59 -7.62 6.51
C ARG A 26 10.16 -7.04 7.86
N PHE A 27 9.61 -7.90 8.70
CA PHE A 27 9.23 -7.55 10.06
C PHE A 27 10.24 -8.08 11.06
N ARG A 28 10.52 -7.27 12.08
CA ARG A 28 11.17 -7.70 13.32
C ARG A 28 10.21 -7.36 14.45
N VAL A 29 9.91 -8.34 15.29
CA VAL A 29 8.95 -8.18 16.37
C VAL A 29 9.66 -8.38 17.70
N LYS A 30 9.37 -7.49 18.65
CA LYS A 30 9.79 -7.62 20.03
C LYS A 30 8.65 -7.17 20.94
N GLU A 31 8.12 -8.11 21.71
CA GLU A 31 6.99 -7.86 22.63
C GLU A 31 5.76 -7.30 21.90
N ASN A 32 5.46 -6.01 22.07
CA ASN A 32 4.36 -5.30 21.43
C ASN A 32 4.82 -4.30 20.37
N VAL A 33 6.07 -4.42 19.90
CA VAL A 33 6.66 -3.54 18.88
C VAL A 33 6.89 -4.33 17.61
N ILE A 34 6.37 -3.80 16.50
CA ILE A 34 6.62 -4.27 15.14
C ILE A 34 7.53 -3.26 14.45
N GLU A 35 8.69 -3.70 14.01
CA GLU A 35 9.60 -2.90 13.19
C GLU A 35 9.53 -3.38 11.75
N LEU A 36 9.29 -2.43 10.85
CA LEU A 36 9.12 -2.66 9.41
C LEU A 36 10.37 -2.19 8.68
N PHE A 37 10.95 -3.08 7.88
CA PHE A 37 12.12 -2.79 7.05
C PHE A 37 11.82 -3.00 5.58
N ASN A 38 12.37 -2.13 4.73
CA ASN A 38 12.41 -2.32 3.29
C ASN A 38 13.42 -3.42 2.90
N GLN A 39 13.07 -4.20 1.88
CA GLN A 39 13.96 -5.15 1.19
C GLN A 39 14.12 -4.70 -0.26
N PRO A 40 15.09 -3.83 -0.57
CA PRO A 40 15.25 -3.26 -1.90
C PRO A 40 15.42 -4.29 -3.02
N GLU A 41 16.00 -5.45 -2.69
CA GLU A 41 16.22 -6.57 -3.61
C GLU A 41 14.93 -7.30 -4.02
N ALA A 42 13.84 -7.13 -3.27
CA ALA A 42 12.56 -7.73 -3.61
C ALA A 42 11.89 -7.06 -4.84
N ASP A 43 12.25 -5.80 -5.10
CA ASP A 43 11.83 -5.06 -6.29
C ASP A 43 12.98 -4.17 -6.79
N ASP A 44 13.92 -4.76 -7.50
CA ASP A 44 15.04 -4.10 -8.17
C ASP A 44 14.69 -3.65 -9.60
N THR A 45 13.41 -3.65 -9.96
CA THR A 45 12.95 -3.34 -11.31
C THR A 45 13.14 -1.86 -11.66
N PRO A 46 13.30 -1.51 -12.95
CA PRO A 46 13.32 -0.12 -13.38
C PRO A 46 12.04 0.67 -13.08
N TYR A 47 10.94 -0.03 -12.80
CA TYR A 47 9.65 0.57 -12.46
C TYR A 47 9.62 1.12 -11.03
N ASN A 48 10.43 0.54 -10.15
CA ASN A 48 10.56 0.95 -8.75
C ASN A 48 11.67 2.01 -8.55
N PHE A 49 11.62 3.07 -9.35
CA PHE A 49 12.63 4.12 -9.29
C PHE A 49 12.76 4.71 -7.88
N ARG A 50 13.98 4.69 -7.32
CA ARG A 50 14.27 5.14 -5.95
C ARG A 50 13.41 4.47 -4.88
N GLN A 51 12.98 3.25 -5.10
CA GLN A 51 12.10 2.50 -4.19
C GLN A 51 10.74 3.18 -3.91
N LEU A 52 10.28 4.09 -4.78
CA LEU A 52 9.02 4.81 -4.56
C LEU A 52 7.80 3.88 -4.51
N GLY A 53 7.75 2.86 -5.38
CA GLY A 53 6.70 1.84 -5.35
C GLY A 53 6.71 1.03 -4.05
N SER A 54 7.91 0.66 -3.57
CA SER A 54 8.08 -0.02 -2.27
C SER A 54 7.63 0.88 -1.11
N MET A 55 7.93 2.18 -1.14
CA MET A 55 7.49 3.11 -0.09
C MET A 55 5.96 3.21 -0.01
N VAL A 56 5.28 3.27 -1.16
CA VAL A 56 3.80 3.21 -1.19
C VAL A 56 3.29 1.88 -0.61
N SER A 57 3.93 0.77 -0.96
CA SER A 57 3.58 -0.55 -0.43
C SER A 57 3.76 -0.63 1.10
N HIS A 58 4.82 -0.04 1.64
CA HIS A 58 5.02 0.03 3.11
C HIS A 58 3.92 0.86 3.80
N GLY A 59 3.47 1.96 3.20
CA GLY A 59 2.34 2.73 3.73
C GLY A 59 1.09 1.86 3.85
N THR A 60 0.78 1.05 2.84
CA THR A 60 -0.39 0.15 2.88
C THR A 60 -0.24 -0.98 3.90
N VAL A 61 0.98 -1.46 4.16
CA VAL A 61 1.27 -2.42 5.23
C VAL A 61 1.01 -1.79 6.61
N ILE A 62 1.53 -0.59 6.84
CA ILE A 62 1.35 0.13 8.11
C ILE A 62 -0.13 0.34 8.38
N GLU A 63 -0.88 0.82 7.40
CA GLU A 63 -2.32 1.04 7.50
C GLU A 63 -3.07 -0.27 7.81
N SER A 64 -2.71 -1.37 7.14
CA SER A 64 -3.31 -2.68 7.40
C SER A 64 -3.04 -3.17 8.83
N ILE A 65 -1.86 -2.89 9.39
CA ILE A 65 -1.53 -3.18 10.79
C ILE A 65 -2.41 -2.36 11.72
N ILE A 66 -2.54 -1.05 11.49
CA ILE A 66 -3.33 -0.13 12.33
C ILE A 66 -4.80 -0.56 12.36
N ILE A 67 -5.38 -0.77 11.17
CA ILE A 67 -6.78 -1.18 11.05
C ILE A 67 -7.02 -2.52 11.74
N LYS A 68 -6.16 -3.52 11.52
CA LYS A 68 -6.33 -4.83 12.16
C LYS A 68 -6.11 -4.78 13.66
N ALA A 69 -5.14 -4.03 14.14
CA ALA A 69 -4.85 -3.85 15.56
C ALA A 69 -6.05 -3.24 16.31
N SER A 70 -6.76 -2.28 15.71
CA SER A 70 -7.95 -1.67 16.28
C SER A 70 -9.05 -2.70 16.57
N THR A 71 -9.22 -3.72 15.70
CA THR A 71 -10.22 -4.78 15.91
C THR A 71 -9.90 -5.72 17.07
N LEU A 72 -8.64 -5.75 17.50
CA LEU A 72 -8.14 -6.56 18.60
C LEU A 72 -7.97 -5.74 19.90
N GLY A 73 -8.41 -4.48 19.89
CA GLY A 73 -8.33 -3.59 21.04
C GLY A 73 -6.94 -3.05 21.29
N TYR A 74 -6.20 -2.75 20.23
CA TYR A 74 -4.88 -2.09 20.31
C TYR A 74 -4.89 -0.76 19.58
N ARG A 75 -4.41 0.27 20.25
CA ARG A 75 -4.01 1.54 19.66
C ARG A 75 -2.59 1.41 19.12
N SER A 76 -2.35 1.94 17.93
CA SER A 76 -1.03 1.91 17.27
C SER A 76 -0.36 3.27 17.37
N GLU A 77 0.89 3.30 17.82
CA GLU A 77 1.76 4.46 17.74
C GLU A 77 2.84 4.20 16.70
N VAL A 78 2.90 5.04 15.66
CA VAL A 78 3.78 4.85 14.51
C VAL A 78 4.84 5.94 14.47
N ILE A 79 6.10 5.52 14.42
CA ILE A 79 7.24 6.39 14.14
C ILE A 79 7.79 6.00 12.78
N LEU A 80 7.67 6.91 11.81
CA LEU A 80 8.22 6.71 10.47
C LEU A 80 9.71 7.08 10.44
N PHE A 81 10.49 6.29 9.71
CA PHE A 81 11.93 6.47 9.50
C PHE A 81 12.70 6.72 10.81
N PRO A 82 12.61 5.77 11.76
CA PRO A 82 13.13 5.98 13.13
C PRO A 82 14.64 5.98 13.22
N SER A 83 15.38 5.75 12.13
CA SER A 83 16.83 5.82 12.05
C SER A 83 17.28 6.66 10.86
N VAL A 84 18.21 7.58 11.08
CA VAL A 84 18.87 8.34 10.02
C VAL A 84 19.95 7.50 9.32
N GLU A 85 20.54 6.55 10.05
CA GLU A 85 21.63 5.71 9.56
C GLU A 85 21.13 4.54 8.72
N ASP A 86 19.98 3.97 9.07
CA ASP A 86 19.35 2.85 8.33
C ASP A 86 18.12 3.33 7.57
N GLN A 87 18.32 3.69 6.32
CA GLN A 87 17.24 4.14 5.42
C GLN A 87 16.24 3.03 5.07
N ASN A 88 16.58 1.77 5.32
CA ASN A 88 15.66 0.66 5.14
C ASN A 88 14.75 0.45 6.36
N PHE A 89 15.01 1.11 7.49
CA PHE A 89 14.12 1.07 8.64
C PHE A 89 12.93 2.04 8.42
N ILE A 90 11.81 1.50 7.93
CA ILE A 90 10.68 2.28 7.45
C ILE A 90 9.79 2.77 8.58
N ALA A 91 9.46 1.89 9.52
CA ALA A 91 8.59 2.26 10.64
C ALA A 91 8.82 1.40 11.88
N ARG A 92 8.60 2.03 13.04
CA ARG A 92 8.39 1.35 14.32
C ARG A 92 6.95 1.55 14.74
N ILE A 93 6.23 0.47 14.98
CA ILE A 93 4.82 0.46 15.35
C ILE A 93 4.71 -0.16 16.73
N THR A 94 4.29 0.61 17.72
CA THR A 94 4.04 0.15 19.09
C THR A 94 2.56 -0.09 19.27
N LEU A 95 2.18 -1.29 19.68
CA LEU A 95 0.79 -1.69 19.91
C LEU A 95 0.48 -1.61 21.40
N ILE A 96 -0.45 -0.74 21.77
CA ILE A 96 -0.81 -0.45 23.16
C ILE A 96 -2.24 -0.93 23.38
N LYS A 97 -2.43 -1.82 24.37
CA LYS A 97 -3.80 -2.29 24.71
C LYS A 97 -4.64 -1.10 25.14
N ASP A 98 -5.80 -0.96 24.50
CA ASP A 98 -6.72 0.15 24.73
C ASP A 98 -8.14 -0.40 24.65
N GLN A 99 -8.86 -0.37 25.77
CA GLN A 99 -10.23 -0.90 25.85
C GLN A 99 -11.27 0.02 25.23
N ASP A 100 -10.92 1.29 25.05
CA ASP A 100 -11.81 2.33 24.54
C ASP A 100 -11.67 2.53 23.02
N ILE A 101 -10.73 1.81 22.36
CA ILE A 101 -10.53 1.94 20.93
C ILE A 101 -11.71 1.38 20.15
N THR A 102 -12.22 2.18 19.24
CA THR A 102 -13.27 1.73 18.30
C THR A 102 -12.59 1.03 17.11
N PRO A 103 -13.05 -0.18 16.73
CA PRO A 103 -12.57 -0.85 15.52
C PRO A 103 -12.76 0.03 14.29
N ASP A 104 -11.72 0.09 13.45
CA ASP A 104 -11.78 0.84 12.21
C ASP A 104 -12.86 0.30 11.27
N SER A 105 -13.63 1.19 10.68
CA SER A 105 -14.74 0.85 9.78
C SER A 105 -14.30 0.13 8.50
N LEU A 106 -13.02 0.24 8.11
CA LEU A 106 -12.44 -0.44 6.96
C LEU A 106 -12.02 -1.88 7.27
N SER A 107 -12.03 -2.29 8.54
CA SER A 107 -11.57 -3.62 8.96
C SER A 107 -12.25 -4.80 8.23
N PRO A 108 -13.57 -4.80 7.93
CA PRO A 108 -14.21 -5.88 7.18
C PRO A 108 -13.68 -6.00 5.73
N PHE A 109 -13.17 -4.92 5.18
CA PHE A 109 -12.71 -4.87 3.79
C PHE A 109 -11.26 -5.33 3.60
N LEU A 110 -10.45 -5.42 4.65
CA LEU A 110 -9.06 -5.88 4.54
C LEU A 110 -8.94 -7.25 3.88
N SER A 111 -9.83 -8.18 4.23
CA SER A 111 -9.84 -9.52 3.65
C SER A 111 -10.48 -9.59 2.26
N LEU A 112 -11.37 -8.64 1.94
CA LEU A 112 -12.10 -8.57 0.68
C LEU A 112 -11.35 -7.77 -0.39
N ARG A 113 -10.36 -6.99 0.00
CA ARG A 113 -9.59 -6.17 -0.92
C ARG A 113 -8.89 -7.02 -1.99
N GLY A 114 -9.11 -6.67 -3.23
CA GLY A 114 -8.43 -7.26 -4.38
C GLY A 114 -8.10 -6.20 -5.42
N THR A 115 -7.12 -6.48 -6.28
CA THR A 115 -6.82 -5.61 -7.42
C THR A 115 -7.90 -5.78 -8.49
N ASN A 116 -8.65 -4.71 -8.75
CA ASN A 116 -9.61 -4.71 -9.85
C ASN A 116 -8.86 -4.49 -11.18
N ARG A 117 -8.87 -5.50 -12.04
CA ARG A 117 -8.27 -5.45 -13.38
C ARG A 117 -9.34 -5.34 -14.50
N LYS A 118 -10.62 -5.21 -14.12
CA LYS A 118 -11.71 -5.04 -15.07
C LYS A 118 -11.79 -3.59 -15.54
N PRO A 119 -12.30 -3.33 -16.76
CA PRO A 119 -12.60 -1.98 -17.19
C PRO A 119 -13.51 -1.26 -16.20
N PHE A 120 -13.27 0.01 -15.98
CA PHE A 120 -14.17 0.85 -15.19
C PHE A 120 -15.44 1.16 -16.00
N LYS A 121 -16.53 1.42 -15.28
CA LYS A 121 -17.75 1.96 -15.89
C LYS A 121 -17.48 3.36 -16.46
N THR A 122 -18.24 3.72 -17.49
CA THR A 122 -18.14 5.03 -18.14
C THR A 122 -19.03 6.10 -17.48
N ASP A 123 -19.86 5.69 -16.51
CA ASP A 123 -20.76 6.58 -15.81
C ASP A 123 -19.99 7.61 -14.97
N SER A 124 -20.52 8.83 -14.91
CA SER A 124 -19.98 9.86 -14.03
C SER A 124 -20.25 9.49 -12.56
N LEU A 125 -19.31 9.85 -11.68
CA LEU A 125 -19.49 9.70 -10.24
C LEU A 125 -20.66 10.57 -9.77
N SER A 126 -21.51 9.99 -8.92
CA SER A 126 -22.56 10.74 -8.23
C SER A 126 -21.97 11.74 -7.23
N PRO A 127 -22.72 12.79 -6.84
CA PRO A 127 -22.27 13.73 -5.82
C PRO A 127 -21.97 13.06 -4.47
N GLU A 128 -22.63 11.94 -4.15
CA GLU A 128 -22.41 11.18 -2.93
C GLU A 128 -21.07 10.40 -2.99
N GLU A 129 -20.80 9.73 -4.10
CA GLU A 129 -19.52 9.04 -4.34
C GLU A 129 -18.35 10.02 -4.30
N ILE A 130 -18.51 11.21 -4.91
CA ILE A 130 -17.50 12.27 -4.85
C ILE A 130 -17.25 12.69 -3.40
N ARG A 131 -18.30 12.93 -2.60
CA ARG A 131 -18.14 13.31 -1.19
C ARG A 131 -17.45 12.20 -0.39
N THR A 132 -17.83 10.95 -0.59
CA THR A 132 -17.20 9.79 0.07
C THR A 132 -15.73 9.68 -0.26
N LEU A 133 -15.36 9.81 -1.53
CA LEU A 133 -13.95 9.79 -1.95
C LEU A 133 -13.16 10.96 -1.37
N MET A 134 -13.75 12.16 -1.38
CA MET A 134 -13.08 13.36 -0.83
C MET A 134 -12.89 13.28 0.69
N SER A 135 -13.82 12.65 1.41
CA SER A 135 -13.72 12.47 2.87
C SER A 135 -12.72 11.38 3.28
N ALA A 136 -12.40 10.45 2.39
CA ALA A 136 -11.41 9.40 2.63
C ALA A 136 -9.97 9.90 2.49
N GLY A 137 -9.76 11.04 1.85
CA GLY A 137 -8.43 11.63 1.64
C GLY A 137 -8.15 12.80 2.59
N ASP A 138 -6.88 13.09 2.80
CA ASP A 138 -6.42 14.30 3.49
C ASP A 138 -6.24 15.49 2.51
N SER A 139 -5.61 16.57 2.96
CA SER A 139 -5.37 17.76 2.16
C SER A 139 -4.49 17.53 0.92
N SER A 140 -3.77 16.43 0.85
CA SER A 140 -2.94 16.04 -0.30
C SER A 140 -3.74 15.33 -1.39
N PHE A 141 -4.93 14.80 -1.05
CA PHE A 141 -5.79 14.10 -2.00
C PHE A 141 -6.49 15.08 -2.96
N LYS A 142 -6.45 14.75 -4.25
CA LYS A 142 -7.08 15.54 -5.29
C LYS A 142 -7.86 14.67 -6.26
N LEU A 143 -9.17 14.84 -6.28
CA LEU A 143 -10.04 14.19 -7.27
C LEU A 143 -10.08 15.01 -8.55
N ILE A 144 -9.80 14.38 -9.69
CA ILE A 144 -9.86 14.99 -11.02
C ILE A 144 -11.05 14.39 -11.77
N THR A 145 -12.07 15.21 -12.04
CA THR A 145 -13.27 14.83 -12.78
C THR A 145 -13.38 15.54 -14.14
N ASP A 146 -12.50 16.51 -14.41
CA ASP A 146 -12.46 17.23 -15.67
C ASP A 146 -11.98 16.31 -16.82
N GLU A 147 -12.83 16.11 -17.82
CA GLU A 147 -12.56 15.19 -18.93
C GLU A 147 -11.31 15.57 -19.75
N VAL A 148 -11.04 16.84 -19.93
CA VAL A 148 -9.88 17.31 -20.72
C VAL A 148 -8.59 16.95 -19.97
N LYS A 149 -8.58 17.17 -18.65
CA LYS A 149 -7.46 16.79 -17.79
C LYS A 149 -7.29 15.27 -17.75
N ILE A 150 -8.38 14.51 -17.60
CA ILE A 150 -8.33 13.05 -17.63
C ILE A 150 -7.74 12.56 -18.95
N LYS A 151 -8.23 13.04 -20.10
CA LYS A 151 -7.70 12.67 -21.42
C LYS A 151 -6.21 13.00 -21.57
N SER A 152 -5.78 14.15 -21.06
CA SER A 152 -4.37 14.54 -21.07
C SER A 152 -3.50 13.61 -20.21
N LEU A 153 -3.95 13.26 -19.01
CA LEU A 153 -3.25 12.30 -18.12
C LEU A 153 -3.18 10.92 -18.74
N VAL A 154 -4.28 10.41 -19.32
CA VAL A 154 -4.32 9.13 -20.02
C VAL A 154 -3.33 9.10 -21.17
N LYS A 155 -3.28 10.18 -21.98
CA LYS A 155 -2.32 10.31 -23.08
C LYS A 155 -0.86 10.26 -22.58
N ALA A 156 -0.57 10.95 -21.48
CA ALA A 156 0.76 10.95 -20.88
C ALA A 156 1.13 9.55 -20.33
N ALA A 157 0.20 8.90 -19.61
CA ALA A 157 0.39 7.54 -19.10
C ALA A 157 0.62 6.54 -20.25
N SER A 158 -0.20 6.59 -21.31
CA SER A 158 -0.04 5.72 -22.49
C SER A 158 1.30 5.92 -23.19
N ALA A 159 1.78 7.17 -23.28
CA ALA A 159 3.10 7.44 -23.86
C ALA A 159 4.22 6.83 -23.01
N ASN A 160 4.10 6.90 -21.68
CA ASN A 160 5.04 6.25 -20.77
C ASN A 160 5.04 4.72 -20.94
N GLU A 161 3.86 4.08 -20.99
CA GLU A 161 3.74 2.64 -21.24
C GLU A 161 4.42 2.23 -22.55
N ILE A 162 4.18 2.97 -23.65
CA ILE A 162 4.81 2.70 -24.94
C ILE A 162 6.35 2.76 -24.82
N LEU A 163 6.89 3.74 -24.10
CA LEU A 163 8.34 3.85 -23.90
C LEU A 163 8.89 2.68 -23.10
N LEU A 164 8.18 2.24 -22.06
CA LEU A 164 8.54 1.07 -21.25
C LEU A 164 8.60 -0.20 -22.11
N PHE A 165 7.59 -0.43 -22.96
CA PHE A 165 7.55 -1.60 -23.84
C PHE A 165 8.56 -1.54 -24.98
N ARG A 166 8.92 -0.37 -25.47
CA ARG A 166 9.93 -0.19 -26.53
C ARG A 166 11.37 -0.30 -26.04
N ASN A 167 11.61 -0.03 -24.75
CA ASN A 167 12.94 -0.18 -24.19
C ASN A 167 13.26 -1.66 -23.91
N LYS A 168 14.32 -2.18 -24.51
CA LYS A 168 14.71 -3.60 -24.41
C LYS A 168 14.87 -4.07 -22.96
N LYS A 169 15.41 -3.23 -22.08
CA LYS A 169 15.68 -3.58 -20.69
C LYS A 169 14.38 -3.71 -19.90
N THR A 170 13.48 -2.71 -19.98
CA THR A 170 12.20 -2.72 -19.28
C THR A 170 11.25 -3.77 -19.85
N HIS A 171 11.25 -3.97 -21.17
CA HIS A 171 10.53 -5.06 -21.83
C HIS A 171 10.94 -6.43 -21.27
N TYR A 172 12.26 -6.70 -21.20
CA TYR A 172 12.77 -7.95 -20.65
C TYR A 172 12.31 -8.16 -19.18
N HIS A 173 12.42 -7.12 -18.34
CA HIS A 173 11.98 -7.21 -16.95
C HIS A 173 10.48 -7.51 -16.84
N PHE A 174 9.65 -6.82 -17.63
CA PHE A 174 8.20 -7.05 -17.64
C PHE A 174 7.84 -8.52 -17.93
N PHE A 175 8.43 -9.10 -18.99
CA PHE A 175 8.14 -10.49 -19.37
C PHE A 175 8.76 -11.52 -18.41
N LYS A 176 9.83 -11.18 -17.72
CA LYS A 176 10.45 -12.04 -16.69
C LYS A 176 9.54 -12.24 -15.47
N ILE A 177 8.76 -11.24 -15.09
CA ILE A 177 7.88 -11.30 -13.90
C ILE A 177 6.52 -11.93 -14.21
N LEU A 178 6.12 -12.01 -15.49
CA LEU A 178 4.88 -12.66 -15.87
C LEU A 178 4.94 -14.16 -15.58
N ARG A 179 3.95 -14.64 -14.83
CA ARG A 179 3.74 -16.06 -14.64
C ARG A 179 2.89 -16.59 -15.81
N TRP A 180 3.53 -17.31 -16.71
CA TRP A 180 2.85 -18.00 -17.80
C TRP A 180 2.24 -19.27 -17.24
N THR A 181 0.90 -19.33 -17.11
CA THR A 181 0.16 -20.53 -16.73
C THR A 181 -0.37 -21.24 -17.96
#